data_692682950b382f429f6b1af0b8bd5ccb
#
_entry.id   692682950b382f429f6b1af0b8bd5ccb
#
_cell.length_a   1.000
_cell.length_b   1.000
_cell.length_c   1.000
_cell.angle_alpha   90.00
_cell.angle_beta   90.00
_cell.angle_gamma   90.00
#
_symmetry.space_group_name_H-M   'P 1'
#
loop_
_entity.id
_entity.type
_entity.pdbx_description
1 polymer ?
#
loop_
_entity_poly.entity_id
_entity_poly.type
_entity_poly.pdbx_seq_one_letter_code
_entity_poly.pdbx_strand_id
1 'polypeptide(L)'
;MGYGDADTDLLLGNPLHLRAVLEAPEYRGMPVVLLHECYPYTRQGGYLAAVYENVYLDLSYGIPLLGYGEMLAFTRQALGVAPISKLMYSSDGIVVPELHWMSAIDGRRVIGEALGELVAYGEAILTEAEAAGESVLRGNAIRLYRL
;
A
#
# COMPACT_ATOMS: atom_id res chain seq x y z
N MET A 1 -10.31 0.02 -5.39
CA MET A 1 -11.15 1.05 -6.01
C MET A 1 -11.22 0.77 -7.50
N GLY A 2 -12.41 0.81 -8.09
CA GLY A 2 -12.57 0.76 -9.53
C GLY A 2 -12.49 2.15 -10.10
N TYR A 3 -11.73 2.30 -11.15
CA TYR A 3 -11.65 3.52 -11.95
C TYR A 3 -11.67 3.10 -13.41
N GLY A 4 -12.67 3.53 -14.15
CA GLY A 4 -12.82 3.16 -15.55
C GLY A 4 -14.17 3.58 -16.12
N ASP A 5 -14.40 3.26 -17.38
CA ASP A 5 -15.59 3.64 -18.13
C ASP A 5 -16.85 2.84 -17.77
N ALA A 6 -16.74 1.90 -16.82
CA ALA A 6 -17.85 1.08 -16.34
C ALA A 6 -17.93 1.05 -14.82
N ASP A 7 -19.13 0.86 -14.30
CA ASP A 7 -19.35 0.68 -12.87
C ASP A 7 -18.59 -0.52 -12.33
N THR A 8 -18.03 -0.37 -11.13
CA THR A 8 -17.33 -1.46 -10.44
C THR A 8 -18.31 -2.23 -9.59
N ASP A 9 -18.36 -3.55 -9.77
CA ASP A 9 -19.02 -4.44 -8.82
C ASP A 9 -18.21 -4.50 -7.54
N LEU A 10 -18.70 -3.84 -6.49
CA LEU A 10 -18.01 -3.73 -5.21
C LEU A 10 -17.79 -5.08 -4.54
N LEU A 11 -18.67 -6.06 -4.75
CA LEU A 11 -18.52 -7.39 -4.17
C LEU A 11 -17.40 -8.17 -4.87
N LEU A 12 -17.26 -7.99 -6.18
CA LEU A 12 -16.19 -8.59 -6.96
C LEU A 12 -14.85 -7.84 -6.83
N GLY A 13 -14.87 -6.64 -6.29
CA GLY A 13 -13.67 -5.84 -6.01
C GLY A 13 -12.83 -6.35 -4.83
N ASN A 14 -13.29 -7.37 -4.09
CA ASN A 14 -12.53 -7.93 -2.97
C ASN A 14 -11.27 -8.66 -3.48
N PRO A 15 -10.05 -8.27 -3.03
CA PRO A 15 -8.80 -8.85 -3.51
C PRO A 15 -8.65 -10.35 -3.19
N LEU A 16 -9.43 -10.90 -2.27
CA LEU A 16 -9.42 -12.35 -1.99
C LEU A 16 -9.86 -13.20 -3.19
N HIS A 17 -10.57 -12.62 -4.15
CA HIS A 17 -10.90 -13.30 -5.42
C HIS A 17 -9.65 -13.59 -6.28
N LEU A 18 -8.52 -12.90 -6.04
CA LEU A 18 -7.24 -13.18 -6.71
C LEU A 18 -6.61 -14.53 -6.30
N ARG A 19 -7.11 -15.16 -5.24
CA ARG A 19 -6.55 -16.41 -4.71
C ARG A 19 -6.29 -17.45 -5.81
N ALA A 20 -7.26 -17.68 -6.69
CA ALA A 20 -7.12 -18.67 -7.75
C ALA A 20 -5.93 -18.37 -8.70
N VAL A 21 -5.64 -17.10 -8.96
CA VAL A 21 -4.49 -16.66 -9.77
C VAL A 21 -3.20 -16.81 -8.97
N LEU A 22 -3.19 -16.39 -7.70
CA LEU A 22 -1.99 -16.44 -6.85
C LEU A 22 -1.53 -17.88 -6.56
N GLU A 23 -2.47 -18.84 -6.51
CA GLU A 23 -2.18 -20.25 -6.28
C GLU A 23 -1.92 -21.06 -7.57
N ALA A 24 -2.18 -20.46 -8.73
CA ALA A 24 -1.97 -21.14 -10.02
C ALA A 24 -0.48 -21.36 -10.29
N PRO A 25 -0.06 -22.59 -10.62
CA PRO A 25 1.35 -22.93 -10.85
C PRO A 25 2.01 -22.09 -11.94
N GLU A 26 1.25 -21.67 -12.95
CA GLU A 26 1.71 -20.86 -14.09
C GLU A 26 2.20 -19.47 -13.68
N TYR A 27 1.66 -18.93 -12.58
CA TYR A 27 2.00 -17.59 -12.09
C TYR A 27 2.88 -17.60 -10.84
N ARG A 28 3.38 -18.78 -10.48
CA ARG A 28 4.23 -18.93 -9.29
C ARG A 28 5.49 -18.03 -9.39
N GLY A 29 5.67 -17.16 -8.40
CA GLY A 29 6.80 -16.25 -8.35
C GLY A 29 6.66 -14.98 -9.20
N MET A 30 5.57 -14.84 -9.97
CA MET A 30 5.28 -13.58 -10.67
C MET A 30 4.91 -12.51 -9.65
N PRO A 31 5.59 -11.36 -9.62
CA PRO A 31 5.25 -10.27 -8.71
C PRO A 31 3.86 -9.73 -9.00
N VAL A 32 3.04 -9.61 -7.98
CA VAL A 32 1.69 -9.03 -8.05
C VAL A 32 1.64 -7.83 -7.12
N VAL A 33 1.37 -6.65 -7.66
CA VAL A 33 1.22 -5.42 -6.89
C VAL A 33 -0.27 -5.09 -6.80
N LEU A 34 -0.79 -5.10 -5.58
CA LEU A 34 -2.16 -4.70 -5.28
C LEU A 34 -2.18 -3.19 -5.13
N LEU A 35 -2.81 -2.50 -6.09
CA LEU A 35 -2.86 -1.04 -6.13
C LEU A 35 -3.91 -0.47 -5.17
N HIS A 36 -3.72 0.80 -4.81
CA HIS A 36 -4.71 1.62 -4.10
C HIS A 36 -5.12 1.04 -2.75
N GLU A 37 -4.14 0.49 -2.00
CA GLU A 37 -4.34 -0.22 -0.73
C GLU A 37 -5.50 -1.24 -0.73
N CYS A 38 -5.98 -1.62 -1.93
CA CYS A 38 -7.20 -2.41 -2.13
C CYS A 38 -8.46 -1.77 -1.51
N TYR A 39 -8.48 -0.45 -1.32
CA TYR A 39 -9.58 0.23 -0.64
C TYR A 39 -10.95 -0.15 -1.24
N PRO A 40 -11.96 -0.47 -0.43
CA PRO A 40 -11.98 -0.41 1.04
C PRO A 40 -11.49 -1.70 1.74
N TYR A 41 -10.91 -2.66 1.02
CA TYR A 41 -10.50 -3.98 1.50
C TYR A 41 -9.02 -4.02 1.94
N THR A 42 -8.51 -2.97 2.55
CA THR A 42 -7.09 -2.81 2.90
C THR A 42 -6.54 -3.96 3.74
N ARG A 43 -7.31 -4.45 4.72
CA ARG A 43 -6.90 -5.60 5.55
C ARG A 43 -6.73 -6.87 4.73
N GLN A 44 -7.62 -7.13 3.78
CA GLN A 44 -7.54 -8.28 2.89
C GLN A 44 -6.32 -8.18 1.97
N GLY A 45 -6.07 -6.99 1.39
CA GLY A 45 -4.87 -6.72 0.59
C GLY A 45 -3.59 -6.91 1.40
N GLY A 46 -3.54 -6.34 2.61
CA GLY A 46 -2.42 -6.51 3.53
C GLY A 46 -2.19 -7.97 3.92
N TYR A 47 -3.25 -8.72 4.17
CA TYR A 47 -3.17 -10.15 4.47
C TYR A 47 -2.63 -10.97 3.27
N LEU A 48 -3.06 -10.67 2.05
CA LEU A 48 -2.50 -11.31 0.86
C LEU A 48 -1.00 -11.02 0.73
N ALA A 49 -0.58 -9.78 0.97
CA ALA A 49 0.84 -9.42 0.98
C ALA A 49 1.61 -10.14 2.10
N ALA A 50 0.98 -10.44 3.24
CA ALA A 50 1.61 -11.18 4.33
C ALA A 50 1.82 -12.66 4.02
N VAL A 51 0.85 -13.32 3.36
CA VAL A 51 0.85 -14.78 3.18
C VAL A 51 1.45 -15.26 1.86
N TYR A 52 1.41 -14.43 0.80
CA TYR A 52 1.99 -14.77 -0.50
C TYR A 52 3.34 -14.06 -0.68
N GLU A 53 4.40 -14.80 -0.97
CA GLU A 53 5.76 -14.30 -1.10
C GLU A 53 5.88 -13.20 -2.19
N ASN A 54 5.16 -13.37 -3.29
CA ASN A 54 5.20 -12.53 -4.49
C ASN A 54 4.16 -11.41 -4.52
N VAL A 55 3.38 -11.19 -3.45
CA VAL A 55 2.35 -10.15 -3.40
C VAL A 55 2.85 -8.94 -2.62
N TYR A 56 2.62 -7.76 -3.18
CA TYR A 56 2.97 -6.44 -2.66
C TYR A 56 1.71 -5.58 -2.55
N LEU A 57 1.70 -4.61 -1.65
CA LEU A 57 0.61 -3.66 -1.46
C LEU A 57 1.10 -2.24 -1.65
N ASP A 58 0.45 -1.50 -2.54
CA ASP A 58 0.74 -0.10 -2.83
C ASP A 58 -0.30 0.81 -2.16
N LEU A 59 0.18 1.85 -1.48
CA LEU A 59 -0.63 2.80 -0.71
C LEU A 59 -1.00 4.06 -1.52
N SER A 60 -1.00 3.98 -2.84
CA SER A 60 -1.34 5.09 -3.72
C SER A 60 -2.84 5.39 -3.77
N TYR A 61 -3.21 6.46 -4.43
CA TYR A 61 -4.57 6.94 -4.69
C TYR A 61 -5.35 7.36 -3.44
N GLY A 62 -5.47 6.51 -2.42
CA GLY A 62 -6.10 6.92 -1.16
C GLY A 62 -5.42 8.15 -0.55
N ILE A 63 -4.11 8.26 -0.74
CA ILE A 63 -3.33 9.46 -0.45
C ILE A 63 -3.05 10.16 -1.80
N PRO A 64 -3.56 11.38 -2.05
CA PRO A 64 -4.18 12.33 -1.12
C PRO A 64 -5.72 12.45 -1.23
N LEU A 65 -6.41 11.55 -1.87
CA LEU A 65 -7.82 11.75 -2.28
C LEU A 65 -8.84 11.48 -1.17
N LEU A 66 -8.47 10.72 -0.14
CA LEU A 66 -9.32 10.49 1.03
C LEU A 66 -9.09 11.55 2.10
N GLY A 67 -10.01 11.66 3.06
CA GLY A 67 -9.80 12.49 4.22
C GLY A 67 -8.62 11.99 5.06
N TYR A 68 -7.89 12.91 5.72
CA TYR A 68 -6.66 12.59 6.45
C TYR A 68 -6.80 11.44 7.45
N GLY A 69 -7.90 11.45 8.22
CA GLY A 69 -8.17 10.36 9.18
C GLY A 69 -8.31 8.99 8.54
N GLU A 70 -8.90 8.93 7.35
CA GLU A 70 -9.04 7.69 6.59
C GLU A 70 -7.71 7.25 5.99
N MET A 71 -6.92 8.19 5.42
CA MET A 71 -5.55 7.92 4.98
C MET A 71 -4.71 7.28 6.08
N LEU A 72 -4.77 7.85 7.28
CA LEU A 72 -4.04 7.35 8.45
C LEU A 72 -4.57 5.98 8.90
N ALA A 73 -5.90 5.78 8.89
CA ALA A 73 -6.51 4.53 9.31
C ALA A 73 -6.11 3.35 8.42
N PHE A 74 -6.16 3.49 7.09
CA PHE A 74 -5.76 2.38 6.22
C PHE A 74 -4.23 2.18 6.20
N THR A 75 -3.42 3.24 6.37
CA THR A 75 -1.97 3.11 6.50
C THR A 75 -1.60 2.30 7.75
N ARG A 76 -2.25 2.58 8.89
CA ARG A 76 -2.11 1.76 10.10
C ARG A 76 -2.51 0.30 9.87
N GLN A 77 -3.61 0.06 9.15
CA GLN A 77 -4.04 -1.29 8.82
C GLN A 77 -3.01 -2.02 7.95
N ALA A 78 -2.45 -1.35 6.95
CA ALA A 78 -1.42 -1.91 6.09
C ALA A 78 -0.15 -2.24 6.87
N LEU A 79 0.36 -1.30 7.68
CA LEU A 79 1.54 -1.49 8.53
C LEU A 79 1.35 -2.60 9.57
N GLY A 80 0.13 -2.74 10.11
CA GLY A 80 -0.18 -3.77 11.13
C GLY A 80 -0.34 -5.19 10.58
N VAL A 81 -0.42 -5.37 9.25
CA VAL A 81 -0.67 -6.69 8.65
C VAL A 81 0.41 -7.09 7.64
N ALA A 82 0.78 -6.19 6.72
CA ALA A 82 1.74 -6.50 5.67
C ALA A 82 3.19 -6.28 6.13
N PRO A 83 4.15 -7.13 5.70
CA PRO A 83 5.56 -6.86 5.94
C PRO A 83 6.00 -5.53 5.33
N ILE A 84 6.79 -4.73 6.04
CA ILE A 84 7.31 -3.43 5.55
C ILE A 84 7.99 -3.58 4.18
N SER A 85 8.72 -4.66 3.95
CA SER A 85 9.41 -4.93 2.68
C SER A 85 8.50 -5.11 1.47
N LYS A 86 7.21 -5.22 1.69
CA LYS A 86 6.18 -5.42 0.65
C LYS A 86 5.21 -4.26 0.51
N LEU A 87 5.36 -3.23 1.34
CA LEU A 87 4.60 -1.99 1.23
C LEU A 87 5.32 -1.01 0.31
N MET A 88 4.57 -0.39 -0.58
CA MET A 88 5.09 0.65 -1.48
C MET A 88 4.15 1.85 -1.47
N TYR A 89 4.66 2.96 -1.93
CA TYR A 89 3.90 4.19 -2.07
C TYR A 89 4.14 4.84 -3.42
N SER A 90 3.08 5.31 -4.05
CA SER A 90 3.12 6.21 -5.19
C SER A 90 1.98 7.22 -5.12
N SER A 91 1.99 8.20 -6.00
CA SER A 91 1.00 9.28 -5.96
C SER A 91 -0.30 8.94 -6.67
N ASP A 92 -0.25 8.10 -7.70
CA ASP A 92 -1.33 7.88 -8.67
C ASP A 92 -1.94 9.18 -9.24
N GLY A 93 -1.11 10.23 -9.35
CA GLY A 93 -1.55 11.56 -9.79
C GLY A 93 -1.88 11.68 -11.28
N ILE A 94 -1.67 10.61 -12.04
CA ILE A 94 -1.97 10.50 -13.48
C ILE A 94 -1.36 11.67 -14.25
N VAL A 95 -2.19 12.60 -14.73
CA VAL A 95 -1.79 13.78 -15.52
C VAL A 95 -1.94 15.10 -14.77
N VAL A 96 -2.20 15.06 -13.45
CA VAL A 96 -2.43 16.25 -12.62
C VAL A 96 -1.20 16.50 -11.74
N PRO A 97 -0.33 17.48 -12.09
CA PRO A 97 0.90 17.76 -11.36
C PRO A 97 0.66 18.08 -9.87
N GLU A 98 -0.43 18.77 -9.56
CA GLU A 98 -0.81 19.13 -8.19
C GLU A 98 -1.09 17.90 -7.33
N LEU A 99 -1.66 16.84 -7.89
CA LEU A 99 -1.87 15.58 -7.17
C LEU A 99 -0.55 14.92 -6.81
N HIS A 100 0.44 14.93 -7.71
CA HIS A 100 1.78 14.44 -7.39
C HIS A 100 2.45 15.23 -6.26
N TRP A 101 2.30 16.54 -6.28
CA TRP A 101 2.84 17.41 -5.25
C TRP A 101 2.15 17.21 -3.89
N MET A 102 0.81 17.20 -3.86
CA MET A 102 0.03 16.92 -2.66
C MET A 102 0.34 15.55 -2.09
N SER A 103 0.36 14.52 -2.94
CA SER A 103 0.74 13.16 -2.54
C SER A 103 2.12 13.11 -1.89
N ALA A 104 3.10 13.84 -2.45
CA ALA A 104 4.45 13.86 -1.89
C ALA A 104 4.49 14.45 -0.47
N ILE A 105 3.60 15.40 -0.15
CA ILE A 105 3.46 15.98 1.17
C ILE A 105 2.69 15.04 2.10
N ASP A 106 1.48 14.66 1.69
CA ASP A 106 0.57 13.85 2.51
C ASP A 106 1.10 12.44 2.73
N GLY A 107 1.73 11.83 1.72
CA GLY A 107 2.34 10.51 1.86
C GLY A 107 3.43 10.47 2.93
N ARG A 108 4.35 11.45 2.92
CA ARG A 108 5.38 11.54 3.99
C ARG A 108 4.77 11.77 5.35
N ARG A 109 3.75 12.63 5.42
CA ARG A 109 3.09 12.98 6.68
C ARG A 109 2.32 11.77 7.25
N VAL A 110 1.48 11.13 6.45
CA VAL A 110 0.63 10.01 6.88
C VAL A 110 1.48 8.79 7.25
N ILE A 111 2.44 8.42 6.40
CA ILE A 111 3.32 7.28 6.65
C ILE A 111 4.22 7.57 7.87
N GLY A 112 4.76 8.78 7.96
CA GLY A 112 5.59 9.18 9.09
C GLY A 112 4.81 9.20 10.41
N GLU A 113 3.55 9.67 10.42
CA GLU A 113 2.70 9.66 11.61
C GLU A 113 2.37 8.21 12.03
N ALA A 114 1.95 7.36 11.10
CA ALA A 114 1.65 5.97 11.40
C ALA A 114 2.87 5.19 11.94
N LEU A 115 4.06 5.43 11.38
CA LEU A 115 5.30 4.83 11.89
C LEU A 115 5.72 5.42 13.24
N GLY A 116 5.51 6.73 13.45
CA GLY A 116 5.76 7.39 14.71
C GLY A 116 4.91 6.84 15.86
N GLU A 117 3.69 6.40 15.57
CA GLU A 117 2.84 5.73 16.56
C GLU A 117 3.42 4.38 17.01
N LEU A 118 4.01 3.59 16.10
CA LEU A 118 4.68 2.33 16.48
C LEU A 118 5.83 2.60 17.44
N VAL A 119 6.57 3.71 17.24
CA VAL A 119 7.61 4.14 18.18
C VAL A 119 7.00 4.55 19.52
N ALA A 120 5.91 5.31 19.50
CA ALA A 120 5.24 5.77 20.72
C ALA A 120 4.66 4.61 21.55
N TYR A 121 4.23 3.53 20.89
CA TYR A 121 3.74 2.31 21.53
C TYR A 121 4.87 1.34 21.96
N GLY A 122 6.12 1.62 21.61
CA GLY A 122 7.26 0.76 21.90
C GLY A 122 7.35 -0.47 21.01
N GLU A 123 6.64 -0.48 19.88
CA GLU A 123 6.65 -1.56 18.89
C GLU A 123 7.81 -1.46 17.90
N ALA A 124 8.44 -0.29 17.81
CA ALA A 124 9.65 -0.03 17.01
C ALA A 124 10.53 1.02 17.70
N ILE A 125 11.81 1.04 17.39
CA ILE A 125 12.69 2.17 17.72
C ILE A 125 12.72 3.18 16.56
N LEU A 126 13.13 4.43 16.86
CA LEU A 126 13.09 5.52 15.87
C LEU A 126 13.85 5.17 14.58
N THR A 127 15.04 4.59 14.69
CA THR A 127 15.86 4.23 13.53
C THR A 127 15.22 3.15 12.65
N GLU A 128 14.45 2.23 13.23
CA GLU A 128 13.69 1.23 12.49
C GLU A 128 12.50 1.89 11.77
N ALA A 129 11.80 2.80 12.43
CA ALA A 129 10.69 3.55 11.82
C ALA A 129 11.16 4.42 10.65
N GLU A 130 12.31 5.11 10.78
CA GLU A 130 12.93 5.88 9.70
C GLU A 130 13.30 4.98 8.50
N ALA A 131 13.95 3.84 8.74
CA ALA A 131 14.30 2.88 7.70
C ALA A 131 13.07 2.26 7.03
N ALA A 132 12.02 2.00 7.80
CA ALA A 132 10.72 1.55 7.27
C ALA A 132 10.09 2.61 6.36
N GLY A 133 10.08 3.87 6.77
CA GLY A 133 9.58 5.00 5.98
C GLY A 133 10.32 5.14 4.64
N GLU A 134 11.65 5.10 4.65
CA GLU A 134 12.46 5.11 3.42
C GLU A 134 12.15 3.91 2.52
N SER A 135 11.99 2.73 3.12
CA SER A 135 11.65 1.51 2.39
C SER A 135 10.30 1.62 1.69
N VAL A 136 9.26 2.06 2.38
CA VAL A 136 7.90 2.22 1.83
C VAL A 136 7.85 3.32 0.77
N LEU A 137 8.46 4.47 1.04
CA LEU A 137 8.42 5.62 0.13
C LEU A 137 9.24 5.42 -1.15
N ARG A 138 10.28 4.58 -1.12
CA ARG A 138 11.21 4.44 -2.24
C ARG A 138 11.86 3.06 -2.36
N GLY A 139 12.45 2.55 -1.29
CA GLY A 139 13.38 1.42 -1.34
C GLY A 139 12.76 0.13 -1.89
N ASN A 140 11.51 -0.15 -1.51
CA ASN A 140 10.81 -1.35 -1.96
C ASN A 140 10.51 -1.33 -3.46
N ALA A 141 10.08 -0.17 -3.99
CA ALA A 141 9.84 0.00 -5.42
C ALA A 141 11.14 -0.17 -6.23
N ILE A 142 12.26 0.43 -5.78
CA ILE A 142 13.56 0.26 -6.42
C ILE A 142 13.95 -1.22 -6.50
N ARG A 143 13.80 -1.96 -5.41
CA ARG A 143 14.13 -3.41 -5.39
C ARG A 143 13.23 -4.22 -6.31
N LEU A 144 11.93 -3.97 -6.28
CA LEU A 144 10.94 -4.73 -7.06
C LEU A 144 11.10 -4.48 -8.57
N TYR A 145 11.19 -3.20 -8.95
CA TYR A 145 11.24 -2.79 -10.36
C TYR A 145 12.66 -2.70 -10.93
N ARG A 146 13.69 -2.91 -10.09
CA ARG A 146 15.12 -2.86 -10.49
C ARG A 146 15.54 -1.51 -11.10
N LEU A 147 15.08 -0.41 -10.45
CA LEU A 147 15.37 0.96 -10.88
C LEU A 147 16.76 1.41 -10.44
#